data_7b2db9e3572be755b59387b91f65c46b
#
_entry.id   7b2db9e3572be755b59387b91f65c46b
#
_cell.length_a   1.000
_cell.length_b   1.000
_cell.length_c   1.000
_cell.angle_alpha   90.00
_cell.angle_beta   90.00
_cell.angle_gamma   90.00
#
_symmetry.space_group_name_H-M   'P 1'
#
loop_
_entity.id
_entity.type
_entity.pdbx_description
1 polymer ?
#
loop_
_entity_poly.entity_id
_entity_poly.type
_entity_poly.pdbx_seq_one_letter_code
_entity_poly.pdbx_strand_id
1 'polypeptide(L)'
;ISGDGVIILNVDEGIVSDIELRFIGSDGESNINGKPRKGKTKDWVIKRELKTIPGSIFNRKILEADIKRLYATSLFDDVRVSLAPDNKNAGQVLIILDLSEQKTGSLTGGLGYSNSSGIFAQIGLKESNALGRAWSTSLNLNFGEHSTTYNISFTDPWIKGDKYKTSFRTNVFLSRDYPQEFRSE
;
A
#
# COMPACT_ATOMS: atom_id res chain seq x y z
N ILE A 1 -9.71 9.81 -49.12
CA ILE A 1 -8.73 10.51 -49.96
C ILE A 1 -9.54 11.62 -50.64
N SER A 2 -9.35 12.90 -50.21
CA SER A 2 -9.96 14.02 -50.93
C SER A 2 -9.19 14.23 -52.24
N GLY A 3 -9.87 14.74 -53.26
CA GLY A 3 -9.31 14.84 -54.62
C GLY A 3 -8.05 15.70 -54.77
N ASP A 4 -7.60 16.37 -53.69
CA ASP A 4 -6.45 17.27 -53.63
C ASP A 4 -5.18 16.60 -53.11
N GLY A 5 -5.16 15.26 -52.92
CA GLY A 5 -4.00 14.53 -52.41
C GLY A 5 -3.68 14.79 -50.94
N VAL A 6 -4.58 15.41 -50.17
CA VAL A 6 -4.44 15.65 -48.75
C VAL A 6 -4.96 14.44 -47.98
N ILE A 7 -4.08 13.82 -47.18
CA ILE A 7 -4.44 12.76 -46.24
C ILE A 7 -4.82 13.44 -44.93
N ILE A 8 -6.09 13.40 -44.56
CA ILE A 8 -6.55 13.86 -43.24
C ILE A 8 -6.54 12.67 -42.30
N LEU A 9 -5.65 12.68 -41.30
CA LEU A 9 -5.62 11.74 -40.21
C LEU A 9 -6.38 12.35 -39.04
N ASN A 10 -7.54 11.81 -38.73
CA ASN A 10 -8.23 12.11 -37.47
C ASN A 10 -7.62 11.20 -36.37
N VAL A 11 -6.93 11.81 -35.44
CA VAL A 11 -6.39 11.11 -34.28
C VAL A 11 -7.29 11.44 -33.10
N ASP A 12 -8.07 10.45 -32.62
CA ASP A 12 -8.83 10.58 -31.39
C ASP A 12 -7.92 10.22 -30.23
N GLU A 13 -7.58 11.19 -29.38
CA GLU A 13 -6.94 10.94 -28.11
C GLU A 13 -7.98 10.39 -27.14
N GLY A 14 -7.81 9.13 -26.69
CA GLY A 14 -8.72 8.50 -25.75
C GLY A 14 -8.78 9.26 -24.42
N ILE A 15 -9.97 9.62 -23.97
CA ILE A 15 -10.20 10.22 -22.63
C ILE A 15 -10.48 9.09 -21.63
N VAL A 16 -9.88 9.17 -20.45
CA VAL A 16 -10.17 8.23 -19.35
C VAL A 16 -11.59 8.47 -18.84
N SER A 17 -12.49 7.50 -19.02
CA SER A 17 -13.87 7.60 -18.52
C SER A 17 -13.94 7.39 -17.02
N ASP A 18 -13.34 6.30 -16.55
CA ASP A 18 -13.27 5.95 -15.12
C ASP A 18 -12.11 4.99 -14.86
N ILE A 19 -11.82 4.78 -13.57
CA ILE A 19 -10.84 3.81 -13.09
C ILE A 19 -11.56 2.84 -12.16
N GLU A 20 -11.78 1.63 -12.65
CA GLU A 20 -12.39 0.54 -11.91
C GLU A 20 -11.33 -0.23 -11.13
N LEU A 21 -11.55 -0.40 -9.82
CA LEU A 21 -10.70 -1.19 -8.94
C LEU A 21 -11.33 -2.56 -8.73
N ARG A 22 -10.61 -3.62 -9.09
CA ARG A 22 -11.04 -5.00 -8.86
C ARG A 22 -10.00 -5.71 -8.01
N PHE A 23 -10.44 -6.30 -6.91
CA PHE A 23 -9.59 -7.10 -6.06
C PHE A 23 -9.60 -8.57 -6.50
N ILE A 24 -8.42 -9.14 -6.69
CA ILE A 24 -8.24 -10.53 -7.11
C ILE A 24 -7.70 -11.33 -5.92
N GLY A 25 -8.20 -12.56 -5.79
CA GLY A 25 -7.65 -13.51 -4.82
C GLY A 25 -6.41 -14.22 -5.33
N SER A 26 -5.83 -15.05 -4.48
CA SER A 26 -4.74 -15.96 -4.85
C SER A 26 -5.14 -17.00 -5.91
N ASP A 27 -6.45 -17.21 -6.10
CA ASP A 27 -7.08 -18.02 -7.14
C ASP A 27 -7.14 -17.32 -8.51
N GLY A 28 -6.82 -16.02 -8.56
CA GLY A 28 -6.90 -15.16 -9.75
C GLY A 28 -8.32 -14.67 -10.03
N GLU A 29 -9.30 -14.97 -9.18
CA GLU A 29 -10.69 -14.58 -9.38
C GLU A 29 -11.03 -13.26 -8.69
N SER A 30 -11.79 -12.41 -9.38
CA SER A 30 -12.28 -11.14 -8.85
C SER A 30 -13.66 -11.26 -8.16
N ASN A 31 -14.28 -12.43 -8.21
CA ASN A 31 -15.60 -12.69 -7.65
C ASN A 31 -15.57 -13.82 -6.61
N ILE A 32 -16.37 -13.68 -5.56
CA ILE A 32 -16.64 -14.74 -4.58
C ILE A 32 -18.16 -14.96 -4.55
N ASN A 33 -18.61 -16.17 -4.86
CA ASN A 33 -20.04 -16.52 -4.88
C ASN A 33 -20.89 -15.54 -5.72
N GLY A 34 -20.38 -15.12 -6.88
CA GLY A 34 -21.08 -14.20 -7.79
C GLY A 34 -21.08 -12.73 -7.35
N LYS A 35 -20.38 -12.38 -6.28
CA LYS A 35 -20.22 -10.99 -5.83
C LYS A 35 -18.78 -10.52 -6.00
N PRO A 36 -18.54 -9.23 -6.35
CA PRO A 36 -17.19 -8.68 -6.42
C PRO A 36 -16.44 -8.86 -5.11
N ARG A 37 -15.18 -9.31 -5.21
CA ARG A 37 -14.29 -9.45 -4.06
C ARG A 37 -14.00 -8.06 -3.46
N LYS A 38 -14.16 -7.93 -2.15
CA LYS A 38 -13.81 -6.71 -1.44
C LYS A 38 -12.38 -6.79 -0.93
N GLY A 39 -11.58 -5.77 -1.24
CA GLY A 39 -10.24 -5.63 -0.68
C GLY A 39 -10.26 -5.13 0.77
N LYS A 40 -9.16 -5.35 1.48
CA LYS A 40 -8.89 -4.75 2.79
C LYS A 40 -8.56 -3.25 2.63
N THR A 41 -7.77 -2.92 1.59
CA THR A 41 -7.32 -1.55 1.30
C THR A 41 -8.49 -0.71 0.80
N LYS A 42 -8.62 0.49 1.35
CA LYS A 42 -9.68 1.43 0.96
C LYS A 42 -9.40 2.03 -0.41
N ASP A 43 -10.41 2.21 -1.24
CA ASP A 43 -10.30 2.75 -2.60
C ASP A 43 -9.57 4.10 -2.64
N TRP A 44 -9.85 4.98 -1.66
CA TRP A 44 -9.20 6.28 -1.59
C TRP A 44 -7.69 6.19 -1.35
N VAL A 45 -7.19 5.13 -0.70
CA VAL A 45 -5.74 4.87 -0.51
C VAL A 45 -5.09 4.55 -1.84
N ILE A 46 -5.78 3.79 -2.68
CA ILE A 46 -5.32 3.45 -4.03
C ILE A 46 -5.38 4.68 -4.93
N LYS A 47 -6.55 5.33 -4.97
CA LYS A 47 -6.81 6.48 -5.86
C LYS A 47 -5.88 7.66 -5.59
N ARG A 48 -5.46 7.92 -4.34
CA ARG A 48 -4.51 9.00 -4.02
C ARG A 48 -3.11 8.80 -4.61
N GLU A 49 -2.72 7.56 -4.91
CA GLU A 49 -1.43 7.24 -5.53
C GLU A 49 -1.46 7.40 -7.06
N LEU A 50 -2.65 7.51 -7.66
CA LEU A 50 -2.82 7.65 -9.09
C LEU A 50 -2.71 9.14 -9.50
N LYS A 51 -1.96 9.43 -10.56
CA LYS A 51 -1.99 10.70 -11.28
C LYS A 51 -2.94 10.68 -12.46
N THR A 52 -3.23 9.48 -12.97
CA THR A 52 -4.29 9.28 -13.95
C THR A 52 -5.63 9.52 -13.26
N ILE A 53 -6.43 10.44 -13.78
CA ILE A 53 -7.74 10.79 -13.22
C ILE A 53 -8.82 10.69 -14.31
N PRO A 54 -10.06 10.34 -13.96
CA PRO A 54 -11.18 10.42 -14.90
C PRO A 54 -11.31 11.81 -15.53
N GLY A 55 -11.60 11.86 -16.81
CA GLY A 55 -11.69 13.09 -17.60
C GLY A 55 -10.36 13.58 -18.19
N SER A 56 -9.22 12.99 -17.82
CA SER A 56 -7.93 13.33 -18.42
C SER A 56 -7.67 12.54 -19.72
N ILE A 57 -6.79 13.08 -20.56
CA ILE A 57 -6.30 12.37 -21.74
C ILE A 57 -5.51 11.14 -21.26
N PHE A 58 -5.77 9.98 -21.85
CA PHE A 58 -5.05 8.74 -21.53
C PHE A 58 -3.56 8.89 -21.88
N ASN A 59 -2.71 8.63 -20.90
CA ASN A 59 -1.26 8.66 -21.09
C ASN A 59 -0.64 7.39 -20.49
N ARG A 60 -0.13 6.53 -21.35
CA ARG A 60 0.49 5.26 -20.96
C ARG A 60 1.65 5.43 -19.97
N LYS A 61 2.52 6.44 -20.19
CA LYS A 61 3.68 6.68 -19.30
C LYS A 61 3.25 7.09 -17.89
N ILE A 62 2.19 7.88 -17.78
CA ILE A 62 1.62 8.27 -16.47
C ILE A 62 1.03 7.03 -15.79
N LEU A 63 0.28 6.21 -16.51
CA LEU A 63 -0.31 4.99 -15.97
C LEU A 63 0.76 3.97 -15.53
N GLU A 64 1.83 3.78 -16.30
CA GLU A 64 2.95 2.94 -15.89
C GLU A 64 3.65 3.47 -14.62
N ALA A 65 3.76 4.78 -14.48
CA ALA A 65 4.27 5.40 -13.26
C ALA A 65 3.31 5.25 -12.07
N ASP A 66 1.99 5.26 -12.31
CA ASP A 66 0.95 5.00 -11.30
C ASP A 66 1.08 3.57 -10.76
N ILE A 67 1.23 2.59 -11.65
CA ILE A 67 1.45 1.18 -11.27
C ILE A 67 2.70 1.05 -10.40
N LYS A 68 3.82 1.67 -10.80
CA LYS A 68 5.05 1.67 -10.00
C LYS A 68 4.84 2.28 -8.61
N ARG A 69 4.03 3.35 -8.50
CA ARG A 69 3.69 3.93 -7.20
C ARG A 69 2.85 2.99 -6.34
N LEU A 70 1.89 2.28 -6.93
CA LEU A 70 1.11 1.27 -6.21
C LEU A 70 2.01 0.15 -5.68
N TYR A 71 2.93 -0.39 -6.48
CA TYR A 71 3.91 -1.36 -6.00
C TYR A 71 4.80 -0.81 -4.87
N ALA A 72 5.22 0.46 -4.98
CA ALA A 72 6.05 1.11 -3.96
C ALA A 72 5.35 1.24 -2.59
N THR A 73 4.02 1.15 -2.53
CA THR A 73 3.28 1.12 -1.26
C THR A 73 3.49 -0.18 -0.48
N SER A 74 3.93 -1.25 -1.15
CA SER A 74 4.02 -2.61 -0.59
C SER A 74 2.69 -3.14 -0.03
N LEU A 75 1.58 -2.68 -0.58
CA LEU A 75 0.23 -3.15 -0.24
C LEU A 75 -0.26 -4.24 -1.21
N PHE A 76 0.38 -4.38 -2.36
CA PHE A 76 -0.03 -5.25 -3.45
C PHE A 76 1.12 -6.15 -3.91
N ASP A 77 0.83 -7.43 -4.06
CA ASP A 77 1.74 -8.42 -4.66
C ASP A 77 1.71 -8.31 -6.20
N ASP A 78 0.52 -8.00 -6.76
CA ASP A 78 0.35 -7.85 -8.19
C ASP A 78 -0.66 -6.74 -8.53
N VAL A 79 -0.35 -5.99 -9.59
CA VAL A 79 -1.18 -4.92 -10.14
C VAL A 79 -1.22 -5.07 -11.65
N ARG A 80 -2.35 -5.52 -12.18
CA ARG A 80 -2.56 -5.67 -13.60
C ARG A 80 -3.48 -4.57 -14.10
N VAL A 81 -3.22 -4.14 -15.33
CA VAL A 81 -4.03 -3.13 -16.00
C VAL A 81 -4.65 -3.71 -17.24
N SER A 82 -5.94 -3.48 -17.40
CA SER A 82 -6.68 -3.74 -18.62
C SER A 82 -7.35 -2.46 -19.09
N LEU A 83 -7.40 -2.26 -20.39
CA LEU A 83 -8.09 -1.13 -21.00
C LEU A 83 -9.31 -1.68 -21.73
N ALA A 84 -10.46 -1.09 -21.49
CA ALA A 84 -11.71 -1.43 -22.19
C ALA A 84 -12.33 -0.17 -22.79
N PRO A 85 -13.01 -0.28 -23.94
CA PRO A 85 -13.83 0.83 -24.42
C PRO A 85 -14.96 1.10 -23.43
N ASP A 86 -15.28 2.38 -23.19
CA ASP A 86 -16.45 2.69 -22.38
C ASP A 86 -17.72 2.49 -23.23
N ASN A 87 -18.58 1.58 -22.78
CA ASN A 87 -19.83 1.28 -23.47
C ASN A 87 -20.84 2.43 -23.46
N LYS A 88 -20.64 3.42 -22.57
CA LYS A 88 -21.56 4.56 -22.42
C LYS A 88 -21.11 5.78 -23.23
N ASN A 89 -19.81 5.92 -23.45
CA ASN A 89 -19.22 7.10 -24.09
C ASN A 89 -18.23 6.67 -25.18
N ALA A 90 -18.62 6.87 -26.43
CA ALA A 90 -17.75 6.56 -27.58
C ALA A 90 -16.46 7.38 -27.51
N GLY A 91 -15.30 6.76 -27.80
CA GLY A 91 -13.99 7.40 -27.76
C GLY A 91 -13.37 7.53 -26.36
N GLN A 92 -14.04 7.00 -25.31
CA GLN A 92 -13.48 6.99 -23.96
C GLN A 92 -12.94 5.60 -23.59
N VAL A 93 -11.96 5.58 -22.69
CA VAL A 93 -11.27 4.39 -22.24
C VAL A 93 -11.53 4.18 -20.75
N LEU A 94 -12.08 3.02 -20.39
CA LEU A 94 -12.19 2.56 -19.03
C LEU A 94 -10.88 1.85 -18.63
N ILE A 95 -10.26 2.29 -17.55
CA ILE A 95 -9.08 1.65 -16.99
C ILE A 95 -9.53 0.71 -15.88
N ILE A 96 -9.16 -0.56 -15.99
CA ILE A 96 -9.46 -1.58 -15.00
C ILE A 96 -8.15 -1.97 -14.31
N LEU A 97 -8.09 -1.78 -13.00
CA LEU A 97 -6.95 -2.18 -12.16
C LEU A 97 -7.32 -3.44 -11.39
N ASP A 98 -6.70 -4.55 -11.75
CA ASP A 98 -6.80 -5.81 -11.03
C ASP A 98 -5.70 -5.84 -9.95
N LEU A 99 -6.09 -5.88 -8.69
CA LEU A 99 -5.23 -5.69 -7.53
C LEU A 99 -5.19 -6.96 -6.68
N SER A 100 -4.02 -7.56 -6.53
CA SER A 100 -3.78 -8.65 -5.59
C SER A 100 -3.13 -8.09 -4.32
N GLU A 101 -3.85 -8.15 -3.20
CA GLU A 101 -3.35 -7.58 -1.93
C GLU A 101 -2.29 -8.46 -1.28
N GLN A 102 -1.22 -7.82 -0.82
CA GLN A 102 -0.16 -8.46 -0.05
C GLN A 102 -0.58 -8.71 1.41
N LYS A 103 0.00 -9.74 2.03
CA LYS A 103 -0.07 -9.93 3.48
C LYS A 103 0.79 -8.89 4.18
N THR A 104 0.16 -7.95 4.86
CA THR A 104 0.81 -6.77 5.47
C THR A 104 1.11 -6.95 6.96
N GLY A 105 0.61 -8.03 7.57
CA GLY A 105 0.87 -8.38 8.96
C GLY A 105 2.07 -9.30 9.11
N SER A 106 2.91 -9.09 10.12
CA SER A 106 4.01 -9.97 10.49
C SER A 106 4.12 -10.13 12.00
N LEU A 107 4.48 -11.32 12.41
CA LEU A 107 4.84 -11.69 13.77
C LEU A 107 6.30 -12.16 13.75
N THR A 108 7.11 -11.61 14.64
CA THR A 108 8.51 -12.02 14.84
C THR A 108 8.73 -12.39 16.28
N GLY A 109 9.59 -13.36 16.52
CA GLY A 109 10.02 -13.76 17.87
C GLY A 109 11.48 -14.18 17.83
N GLY A 110 12.19 -13.98 18.93
CA GLY A 110 13.59 -14.35 19.01
C GLY A 110 14.10 -14.40 20.44
N LEU A 111 15.17 -15.15 20.63
CA LEU A 111 15.96 -15.20 21.84
C LEU A 111 17.38 -14.75 21.48
N GLY A 112 18.02 -14.06 22.39
CA GLY A 112 19.39 -13.58 22.17
C GLY A 112 20.12 -13.31 23.46
N TYR A 113 21.38 -12.93 23.31
CA TYR A 113 22.23 -12.49 24.40
C TYR A 113 22.96 -11.19 24.00
N SER A 114 23.03 -10.25 24.89
CA SER A 114 23.86 -9.06 24.75
C SER A 114 24.50 -8.68 26.08
N ASN A 115 25.64 -8.01 26.04
CA ASN A 115 26.32 -7.56 27.27
C ASN A 115 25.48 -6.57 28.10
N SER A 116 24.62 -5.79 27.43
CA SER A 116 23.76 -4.80 28.09
C SER A 116 22.45 -5.35 28.64
N SER A 117 21.87 -6.35 27.98
CA SER A 117 20.55 -6.90 28.36
C SER A 117 20.62 -8.28 29.01
N GLY A 118 21.80 -8.92 29.02
CA GLY A 118 21.93 -10.33 29.38
C GLY A 118 21.24 -11.21 28.35
N ILE A 119 20.63 -12.30 28.80
CA ILE A 119 19.72 -13.12 27.99
C ILE A 119 18.43 -12.35 27.82
N PHE A 120 17.92 -12.28 26.58
CA PHE A 120 16.65 -11.60 26.29
C PHE A 120 15.77 -12.40 25.35
N ALA A 121 14.47 -12.17 25.48
CA ALA A 121 13.43 -12.62 24.55
C ALA A 121 12.75 -11.40 23.92
N GLN A 122 12.48 -11.47 22.63
CA GLN A 122 11.76 -10.41 21.92
C GLN A 122 10.56 -10.94 21.17
N ILE A 123 9.51 -10.13 21.13
CA ILE A 123 8.30 -10.38 20.34
C ILE A 123 7.98 -9.09 19.58
N GLY A 124 7.78 -9.20 18.27
CA GLY A 124 7.40 -8.09 17.42
C GLY A 124 6.13 -8.41 16.64
N LEU A 125 5.18 -7.48 16.66
CA LEU A 125 3.99 -7.47 15.82
C LEU A 125 4.04 -6.25 14.94
N LYS A 126 3.78 -6.41 13.64
CA LYS A 126 3.70 -5.31 12.70
C LYS A 126 2.53 -5.51 11.74
N GLU A 127 1.77 -4.45 11.49
CA GLU A 127 0.75 -4.38 10.46
C GLU A 127 0.98 -3.11 9.63
N SER A 128 1.20 -3.26 8.32
CA SER A 128 1.51 -2.13 7.43
C SER A 128 0.28 -1.58 6.70
N ASN A 129 -0.89 -2.19 6.88
CA ASN A 129 -2.16 -1.74 6.31
C ASN A 129 -3.29 -1.82 7.33
N ALA A 130 -3.07 -1.24 8.52
CA ALA A 130 -4.07 -1.24 9.57
C ALA A 130 -5.37 -0.57 9.08
N LEU A 131 -6.49 -1.26 9.28
CA LEU A 131 -7.84 -0.85 8.86
C LEU A 131 -7.97 -0.56 7.34
N GLY A 132 -7.03 -1.04 6.53
CA GLY A 132 -7.01 -0.79 5.09
C GLY A 132 -6.65 0.66 4.70
N ARG A 133 -6.00 1.41 5.59
CA ARG A 133 -5.67 2.83 5.41
C ARG A 133 -4.19 3.08 5.07
N ALA A 134 -3.43 2.03 4.79
CA ALA A 134 -1.98 2.06 4.66
C ALA A 134 -1.29 2.58 5.93
N TRP A 135 -1.93 2.50 7.09
CA TRP A 135 -1.31 2.83 8.36
C TRP A 135 -0.37 1.71 8.79
N SER A 136 0.84 2.07 9.21
CA SER A 136 1.78 1.13 9.78
C SER A 136 1.72 1.22 11.31
N THR A 137 1.43 0.09 11.95
CA THR A 137 1.46 -0.06 13.40
C THR A 137 2.45 -1.14 13.78
N SER A 138 3.19 -0.96 14.86
CA SER A 138 4.02 -2.02 15.40
C SER A 138 4.01 -2.01 16.93
N LEU A 139 4.11 -3.20 17.50
CA LEU A 139 4.34 -3.47 18.91
C LEU A 139 5.61 -4.32 19.01
N ASN A 140 6.61 -3.82 19.74
CA ASN A 140 7.83 -4.55 20.03
C ASN A 140 7.99 -4.67 21.54
N LEU A 141 8.13 -5.90 22.02
CA LEU A 141 8.35 -6.25 23.41
C LEU A 141 9.73 -6.89 23.51
N ASN A 142 10.55 -6.41 24.42
CA ASN A 142 11.85 -6.99 24.72
C ASN A 142 11.94 -7.23 26.23
N PHE A 143 12.13 -8.47 26.63
CA PHE A 143 12.27 -8.92 28.00
C PHE A 143 13.67 -9.45 28.20
N GLY A 144 14.55 -8.62 28.74
CA GLY A 144 15.92 -8.99 29.06
C GLY A 144 16.12 -9.15 30.57
N GLU A 145 17.20 -9.84 30.91
CA GLU A 145 17.63 -10.05 32.31
C GLU A 145 17.91 -8.70 33.02
N HIS A 146 18.47 -7.74 32.26
CA HIS A 146 18.87 -6.43 32.80
C HIS A 146 18.00 -5.28 32.34
N SER A 147 17.12 -5.51 31.35
CA SER A 147 16.24 -4.46 30.84
C SER A 147 14.96 -5.04 30.24
N THR A 148 13.87 -4.31 30.40
CA THR A 148 12.60 -4.63 29.73
C THR A 148 12.14 -3.40 28.95
N THR A 149 11.82 -3.58 27.67
CA THR A 149 11.38 -2.49 26.81
C THR A 149 10.05 -2.82 26.12
N TYR A 150 9.14 -1.88 26.16
CA TYR A 150 7.88 -1.89 25.43
C TYR A 150 7.90 -0.73 24.43
N ASN A 151 7.63 -1.00 23.18
CA ASN A 151 7.62 0.02 22.14
C ASN A 151 6.40 -0.15 21.25
N ILE A 152 5.59 0.90 21.14
CA ILE A 152 4.44 0.97 20.25
C ILE A 152 4.68 2.10 19.26
N SER A 153 4.60 1.82 17.97
CA SER A 153 4.70 2.84 16.95
C SER A 153 3.47 2.87 16.05
N PHE A 154 3.14 4.06 15.60
CA PHE A 154 2.10 4.31 14.61
C PHE A 154 2.65 5.27 13.56
N THR A 155 2.36 4.99 12.29
CA THR A 155 2.71 5.87 11.17
C THR A 155 1.53 5.94 10.20
N ASP A 156 1.06 7.14 9.92
CA ASP A 156 0.23 7.44 8.75
C ASP A 156 1.16 8.01 7.67
N PRO A 157 1.41 7.30 6.56
CA PRO A 157 2.35 7.74 5.53
C PRO A 157 1.81 8.92 4.71
N TRP A 158 0.51 9.14 4.71
CA TRP A 158 -0.13 10.22 3.99
C TRP A 158 -1.52 10.51 4.57
N ILE A 159 -1.61 11.61 5.33
CA ILE A 159 -2.86 12.05 5.96
C ILE A 159 -3.94 12.24 4.90
N LYS A 160 -5.12 11.66 5.15
CA LYS A 160 -6.23 11.72 4.20
C LYS A 160 -6.63 13.16 3.89
N GLY A 161 -6.70 13.48 2.59
CA GLY A 161 -7.09 14.82 2.11
C GLY A 161 -5.95 15.82 2.01
N ASP A 162 -4.74 15.46 2.46
CA ASP A 162 -3.57 16.33 2.29
C ASP A 162 -3.00 16.26 0.87
N LYS A 163 -2.66 17.42 0.31
CA LYS A 163 -2.08 17.57 -1.04
C LYS A 163 -0.57 17.31 -1.08
N TYR A 164 0.11 17.46 0.05
CA TYR A 164 1.57 17.49 0.13
C TYR A 164 2.20 16.16 0.57
N LYS A 165 1.38 15.10 0.69
CA LYS A 165 1.87 13.80 1.18
C LYS A 165 2.44 13.88 2.60
N THR A 166 1.86 14.72 3.46
CA THR A 166 2.30 14.86 4.84
C THR A 166 2.15 13.51 5.57
N SER A 167 3.22 13.06 6.19
CA SER A 167 3.20 11.88 7.04
C SER A 167 3.15 12.27 8.52
N PHE A 168 2.48 11.44 9.29
CA PHE A 168 2.46 11.54 10.75
C PHE A 168 3.03 10.27 11.36
N ARG A 169 3.96 10.42 12.31
CA ARG A 169 4.52 9.30 13.07
C ARG A 169 4.52 9.62 14.55
N THR A 170 4.12 8.63 15.35
CA THR A 170 4.26 8.66 16.79
C THR A 170 4.89 7.36 17.28
N ASN A 171 5.65 7.48 18.35
CA ASN A 171 6.29 6.36 19.01
C ASN A 171 6.19 6.53 20.52
N VAL A 172 5.71 5.52 21.21
CA VAL A 172 5.61 5.49 22.67
C VAL A 172 6.46 4.30 23.13
N PHE A 173 7.41 4.57 24.00
CA PHE A 173 8.26 3.52 24.57
C PHE A 173 8.31 3.63 26.07
N LEU A 174 8.41 2.49 26.72
CA LEU A 174 8.71 2.36 28.13
C LEU A 174 9.93 1.44 28.28
N SER A 175 10.98 1.93 28.90
CA SER A 175 12.14 1.12 29.27
C SER A 175 12.28 1.07 30.78
N ARG A 176 12.56 -0.11 31.30
CA ARG A 176 12.91 -0.36 32.69
C ARG A 176 14.23 -1.09 32.71
N ASP A 177 15.23 -0.47 33.32
CA ASP A 177 16.55 -1.04 33.49
C ASP A 177 16.71 -1.51 34.95
N TYR A 178 17.29 -2.67 35.12
CA TYR A 178 17.60 -3.25 36.43
C TYR A 178 19.09 -3.06 36.69
N PRO A 179 19.49 -2.38 37.77
CA PRO A 179 20.89 -2.18 38.08
C PRO A 179 21.57 -3.53 38.32
N GLN A 180 22.73 -3.71 37.70
CA GLN A 180 23.60 -4.83 38.01
C GLN A 180 24.28 -4.51 39.36
N GLU A 181 23.97 -5.27 40.38
CA GLU A 181 24.82 -5.25 41.58
C GLU A 181 26.13 -5.92 41.23
N PHE A 182 27.18 -5.10 41.13
CA PHE A 182 28.53 -5.61 41.10
C PHE A 182 28.82 -6.19 42.48
N ARG A 183 28.74 -7.50 42.62
CA ARG A 183 29.26 -8.20 43.78
C ARG A 183 30.79 -8.09 43.68
N SER A 184 31.38 -7.17 44.43
CA SER A 184 32.81 -7.22 44.71
C SER A 184 33.08 -8.43 45.59
N GLU A 185 33.79 -9.41 45.05
CA GLU A 185 34.43 -10.46 45.83
C GLU A 185 35.58 -9.88 46.62
#